data_f949e7a1c7e6c8b5a80a13acb8a5dd76
#
_entry.id   f949e7a1c7e6c8b5a80a13acb8a5dd76
#
_cell.length_a   1.000
_cell.length_b   1.000
_cell.length_c   1.000
_cell.angle_alpha   90.00
_cell.angle_beta   90.00
_cell.angle_gamma   90.00
#
_symmetry.space_group_name_H-M   'P 1'
#
loop_
_entity.id
_entity.type
_entity.pdbx_description
1 polymer ?
#
loop_
_entity_poly.entity_id
_entity_poly.type
_entity_poly.pdbx_seq_one_letter_code
_entity_poly.pdbx_strand_id
1 'polypeptide(L)'
;MHKRSLHLAAVAIALAVGLDPTPGRGQDIEILMALPAPTLTFSSAFIAEDAGFYKNEGLKVSHRIIVGVGSINAVIAGSADFTIGTGPVFLRAAARGQRLLALANLIDRPLVELVLRKDVAEAVGFNDRMSLAERGRLLKGKTIAIQGVGSIIHAWERMVANRGGLDVEADVRIAPMDPPAMLPALVTKSVDGFATSLPFTTEAVLKGSAVMFASGNNAAPDLLPFAYGLVYTKPDTCTKQRDKCVRVTRALAAANKFIVEKPAEALAILKKRFDKMDQAVLAEAWKTVSQSHAKDIRVTVPGLDHSQKVSLEAKLLPPNEALTSFDGLFTDEFVR
;
A
#
# COMPACT_ATOMS: atom_id res chain seq x y z
N MET A 1 30.25 -87.35 -42.10
CA MET A 1 30.78 -85.99 -41.85
C MET A 1 29.57 -85.12 -41.45
N HIS A 2 29.34 -84.92 -40.14
CA HIS A 2 28.22 -84.14 -39.64
C HIS A 2 28.79 -82.88 -38.94
N LYS A 3 28.49 -81.69 -39.47
CA LYS A 3 28.76 -80.42 -38.84
C LYS A 3 27.56 -80.03 -37.93
N ARG A 4 27.78 -79.92 -36.64
CA ARG A 4 26.85 -79.42 -35.68
C ARG A 4 27.00 -77.88 -35.55
N SER A 5 25.93 -77.13 -35.87
CA SER A 5 25.89 -75.71 -35.70
C SER A 5 25.38 -75.40 -34.25
N LEU A 6 26.22 -74.67 -33.48
CA LEU A 6 25.81 -74.11 -32.18
C LEU A 6 25.07 -72.79 -32.40
N HIS A 7 23.87 -72.72 -31.94
CA HIS A 7 23.14 -71.42 -31.81
C HIS A 7 23.39 -70.81 -30.43
N LEU A 8 24.09 -69.70 -30.41
CA LEU A 8 24.14 -68.80 -29.20
C LEU A 8 22.91 -67.99 -29.20
N ALA A 9 22.09 -68.13 -28.14
CA ALA A 9 20.96 -67.22 -27.80
C ALA A 9 21.52 -66.09 -26.95
N ALA A 10 21.49 -64.85 -27.47
CA ALA A 10 21.81 -63.65 -26.73
C ALA A 10 20.55 -63.15 -26.01
N VAL A 11 20.59 -63.18 -24.69
CA VAL A 11 19.53 -62.60 -23.83
C VAL A 11 19.83 -61.12 -23.67
N ALA A 12 19.02 -60.25 -24.27
CA ALA A 12 19.05 -58.81 -24.07
C ALA A 12 18.22 -58.46 -22.80
N ILE A 13 18.91 -58.07 -21.74
CA ILE A 13 18.29 -57.50 -20.54
C ILE A 13 18.02 -56.00 -20.85
N ALA A 14 16.75 -55.66 -21.07
CA ALA A 14 16.31 -54.27 -21.17
C ALA A 14 16.22 -53.66 -19.75
N LEU A 15 17.19 -52.77 -19.40
CA LEU A 15 17.06 -51.92 -18.23
C LEU A 15 15.97 -50.87 -18.52
N ALA A 16 14.79 -51.07 -17.94
CA ALA A 16 13.77 -50.04 -17.87
C ALA A 16 14.22 -49.01 -16.82
N VAL A 17 14.83 -47.91 -17.27
CA VAL A 17 15.04 -46.72 -16.46
C VAL A 17 13.69 -46.10 -16.22
N GLY A 18 13.13 -46.28 -15.02
CA GLY A 18 11.95 -45.59 -14.57
C GLY A 18 12.23 -44.08 -14.51
N LEU A 19 11.75 -43.35 -15.49
CA LEU A 19 11.59 -41.90 -15.37
C LEU A 19 10.45 -41.65 -14.39
N ASP A 20 10.79 -41.40 -13.10
CA ASP A 20 9.84 -40.83 -12.18
C ASP A 20 9.35 -39.53 -12.79
N PRO A 21 8.03 -39.31 -12.97
CA PRO A 21 7.51 -38.04 -13.42
C PRO A 21 7.82 -37.03 -12.34
N THR A 22 8.80 -36.17 -12.53
CA THR A 22 8.94 -34.96 -11.77
C THR A 22 7.57 -34.27 -11.78
N PRO A 23 6.97 -33.97 -10.60
CA PRO A 23 5.68 -33.28 -10.58
C PRO A 23 5.85 -31.99 -11.37
N GLY A 24 5.15 -31.91 -12.49
CA GLY A 24 5.19 -30.76 -13.38
C GLY A 24 4.81 -29.55 -12.54
N ARG A 25 5.74 -28.59 -12.39
CA ARG A 25 5.43 -27.27 -11.85
C ARG A 25 4.31 -26.72 -12.71
N GLY A 26 3.09 -26.68 -12.16
CA GLY A 26 1.97 -26.05 -12.84
C GLY A 26 2.41 -24.66 -13.31
N GLN A 27 1.87 -24.23 -14.44
CA GLN A 27 2.16 -22.90 -15.00
C GLN A 27 1.91 -21.84 -13.92
N ASP A 28 2.85 -20.90 -13.77
CA ASP A 28 2.71 -19.80 -12.79
C ASP A 28 1.43 -19.02 -13.08
N ILE A 29 0.70 -18.69 -12.02
CA ILE A 29 -0.53 -17.89 -12.13
C ILE A 29 -0.14 -16.42 -12.34
N GLU A 30 -0.56 -15.86 -13.47
CA GLU A 30 -0.33 -14.44 -13.74
C GLU A 30 -1.28 -13.56 -12.93
N ILE A 31 -0.73 -12.52 -12.31
CA ILE A 31 -1.44 -11.55 -11.48
C ILE A 31 -1.03 -10.14 -11.89
N LEU A 32 -2.02 -9.28 -12.14
CA LEU A 32 -1.81 -7.84 -12.22
C LEU A 32 -2.25 -7.17 -10.92
N MET A 33 -1.31 -6.56 -10.20
CA MET A 33 -1.55 -5.82 -8.97
C MET A 33 -1.38 -4.32 -9.22
N ALA A 34 -2.46 -3.56 -9.01
CA ALA A 34 -2.42 -2.10 -9.09
C ALA A 34 -1.94 -1.51 -7.75
N LEU A 35 -1.03 -0.54 -7.80
CA LEU A 35 -0.54 0.20 -6.64
C LEU A 35 -0.78 1.70 -6.84
N PRO A 36 -1.32 2.44 -5.85
CA PRO A 36 -1.73 3.83 -6.03
C PRO A 36 -0.58 4.85 -6.04
N ALA A 37 0.65 4.45 -5.68
CA ALA A 37 1.83 5.32 -5.70
C ALA A 37 3.13 4.51 -5.61
N PRO A 38 4.28 5.04 -6.05
CA PRO A 38 5.59 4.40 -5.89
C PRO A 38 6.22 4.75 -4.52
N THR A 39 5.52 4.42 -3.41
CA THR A 39 5.93 4.76 -2.04
C THR A 39 6.27 3.53 -1.21
N LEU A 40 6.95 3.73 -0.08
CA LEU A 40 7.29 2.66 0.86
C LEU A 40 6.07 2.02 1.54
N THR A 41 4.89 2.62 1.44
CA THR A 41 3.61 2.01 1.85
C THR A 41 3.40 0.62 1.22
N PHE A 42 3.95 0.40 0.03
CA PHE A 42 3.76 -0.86 -0.72
C PHE A 42 4.96 -1.79 -0.61
N SER A 43 5.81 -1.61 0.42
CA SER A 43 7.03 -2.42 0.61
C SER A 43 6.77 -3.92 0.72
N SER A 44 5.63 -4.37 1.29
CA SER A 44 5.28 -5.79 1.30
C SER A 44 5.16 -6.38 -0.12
N ALA A 45 4.57 -5.62 -1.07
CA ALA A 45 4.48 -6.05 -2.46
C ALA A 45 5.87 -6.09 -3.15
N PHE A 46 6.68 -5.07 -2.92
CA PHE A 46 8.03 -4.98 -3.46
C PHE A 46 8.95 -6.08 -2.91
N ILE A 47 8.91 -6.31 -1.60
CA ILE A 47 9.64 -7.40 -0.95
C ILE A 47 9.13 -8.76 -1.43
N ALA A 48 7.81 -8.94 -1.61
CA ALA A 48 7.24 -10.19 -2.12
C ALA A 48 7.77 -10.53 -3.52
N GLU A 49 7.99 -9.53 -4.36
CA GLU A 49 8.60 -9.70 -5.68
C GLU A 49 10.11 -9.95 -5.56
N ASP A 50 10.85 -9.02 -4.94
CA ASP A 50 12.32 -8.99 -4.97
C ASP A 50 12.98 -10.10 -4.13
N ALA A 51 12.31 -10.56 -3.05
CA ALA A 51 12.75 -11.71 -2.24
C ALA A 51 12.14 -13.04 -2.69
N GLY A 52 11.32 -13.03 -3.75
CA GLY A 52 10.80 -14.24 -4.36
C GLY A 52 9.60 -14.88 -3.67
N PHE A 53 8.93 -14.21 -2.73
CA PHE A 53 7.76 -14.78 -2.05
C PHE A 53 6.62 -15.09 -3.01
N TYR A 54 6.37 -14.25 -4.03
CA TYR A 54 5.41 -14.57 -5.09
C TYR A 54 5.82 -15.81 -5.88
N LYS A 55 7.08 -15.92 -6.26
CA LYS A 55 7.61 -17.07 -6.99
C LYS A 55 7.48 -18.38 -6.19
N ASN A 56 7.70 -18.31 -4.88
CA ASN A 56 7.55 -19.47 -3.99
C ASN A 56 6.11 -20.00 -3.95
N GLU A 57 5.13 -19.12 -4.17
CA GLU A 57 3.70 -19.48 -4.29
C GLU A 57 3.28 -19.80 -5.74
N GLY A 58 4.21 -19.88 -6.70
CA GLY A 58 3.90 -20.11 -8.13
C GLY A 58 3.11 -18.96 -8.75
N LEU A 59 3.44 -17.73 -8.39
CA LEU A 59 2.83 -16.52 -8.93
C LEU A 59 3.83 -15.73 -9.76
N LYS A 60 3.36 -15.23 -10.90
CA LYS A 60 4.02 -14.20 -11.70
C LYS A 60 3.23 -12.90 -11.55
N VAL A 61 3.67 -12.04 -10.62
CA VAL A 61 3.00 -10.79 -10.30
C VAL A 61 3.63 -9.64 -11.07
N SER A 62 2.79 -8.83 -11.72
CA SER A 62 3.18 -7.57 -12.34
C SER A 62 2.58 -6.42 -11.53
N HIS A 63 3.42 -5.49 -11.07
CA HIS A 63 2.98 -4.28 -10.41
C HIS A 63 2.76 -3.16 -11.43
N ARG A 64 1.61 -2.47 -11.33
CA ARG A 64 1.33 -1.27 -12.13
C ARG A 64 0.97 -0.11 -11.22
N ILE A 65 1.71 0.99 -11.34
CA ILE A 65 1.36 2.22 -10.64
C ILE A 65 0.18 2.87 -11.37
N ILE A 66 -0.95 3.02 -10.65
CA ILE A 66 -2.17 3.69 -11.11
C ILE A 66 -2.57 4.67 -10.01
N VAL A 67 -2.21 5.93 -10.19
CA VAL A 67 -2.22 6.96 -9.13
C VAL A 67 -3.60 7.12 -8.47
N GLY A 68 -3.57 7.27 -7.16
CA GLY A 68 -4.72 7.58 -6.32
C GLY A 68 -5.84 6.55 -6.40
N VAL A 69 -7.07 6.99 -6.61
CA VAL A 69 -8.27 6.12 -6.74
C VAL A 69 -8.31 5.31 -8.03
N GLY A 70 -7.41 5.57 -8.98
CA GLY A 70 -7.31 4.78 -10.21
C GLY A 70 -7.02 3.32 -9.94
N SER A 71 -6.26 2.99 -8.88
CA SER A 71 -5.91 1.60 -8.53
C SER A 71 -7.14 0.76 -8.13
N ILE A 72 -8.04 1.31 -7.32
CA ILE A 72 -9.30 0.63 -6.96
C ILE A 72 -10.23 0.53 -8.17
N ASN A 73 -10.30 1.57 -9.00
CA ASN A 73 -11.11 1.57 -10.21
C ASN A 73 -10.65 0.49 -11.20
N ALA A 74 -9.35 0.24 -11.30
CA ALA A 74 -8.80 -0.84 -12.12
C ALA A 74 -9.27 -2.23 -11.64
N VAL A 75 -9.38 -2.47 -10.33
CA VAL A 75 -9.92 -3.71 -9.77
C VAL A 75 -11.44 -3.81 -10.04
N ILE A 76 -12.18 -2.73 -9.80
CA ILE A 76 -13.64 -2.70 -10.07
C ILE A 76 -13.93 -3.01 -11.54
N ALA A 77 -13.19 -2.42 -12.46
CA ALA A 77 -13.31 -2.65 -13.89
C ALA A 77 -12.78 -4.03 -14.34
N GLY A 78 -12.02 -4.73 -13.49
CA GLY A 78 -11.40 -6.03 -13.82
C GLY A 78 -10.15 -5.91 -14.70
N SER A 79 -9.57 -4.73 -14.83
CA SER A 79 -8.28 -4.49 -15.50
C SER A 79 -7.07 -4.73 -14.59
N ALA A 80 -7.28 -4.94 -13.29
CA ALA A 80 -6.32 -5.47 -12.33
C ALA A 80 -6.98 -6.55 -11.48
N ASP A 81 -6.22 -7.58 -11.08
CA ASP A 81 -6.72 -8.65 -10.22
C ASP A 81 -6.83 -8.19 -8.78
N PHE A 82 -5.81 -7.49 -8.27
CA PHE A 82 -5.72 -7.03 -6.89
C PHE A 82 -5.20 -5.60 -6.83
N THR A 83 -5.43 -4.97 -5.68
CA THR A 83 -4.73 -3.75 -5.30
C THR A 83 -4.37 -3.80 -3.82
N ILE A 84 -3.33 -3.05 -3.44
CA ILE A 84 -3.09 -2.65 -2.06
C ILE A 84 -3.49 -1.19 -1.97
N GLY A 85 -4.52 -0.90 -1.19
CA GLY A 85 -5.04 0.45 -1.03
C GLY A 85 -5.37 0.75 0.43
N THR A 86 -6.20 1.76 0.66
CA THR A 86 -6.51 2.22 2.02
C THR A 86 -7.98 2.07 2.37
N GLY A 87 -8.27 1.84 3.65
CA GLY A 87 -9.62 1.68 4.17
C GLY A 87 -10.58 2.82 3.79
N PRO A 88 -10.21 4.10 3.91
CA PRO A 88 -11.09 5.19 3.51
C PRO A 88 -11.53 5.15 2.06
N VAL A 89 -10.63 4.78 1.13
CA VAL A 89 -10.98 4.64 -0.30
C VAL A 89 -11.84 3.41 -0.53
N PHE A 90 -11.48 2.27 0.08
CA PHE A 90 -12.21 1.02 0.01
C PHE A 90 -13.66 1.18 0.51
N LEU A 91 -13.84 1.77 1.70
CA LEU A 91 -15.16 1.92 2.33
C LEU A 91 -16.06 2.90 1.57
N ARG A 92 -15.51 4.00 1.03
CA ARG A 92 -16.30 4.88 0.15
C ARG A 92 -16.75 4.20 -1.14
N ALA A 93 -15.94 3.33 -1.70
CA ALA A 93 -16.35 2.54 -2.87
C ALA A 93 -17.45 1.53 -2.48
N ALA A 94 -17.30 0.84 -1.34
CA ALA A 94 -18.30 -0.08 -0.82
C ALA A 94 -19.64 0.62 -0.51
N ALA A 95 -19.61 1.79 0.14
CA ALA A 95 -20.79 2.62 0.43
C ALA A 95 -21.55 3.04 -0.83
N ARG A 96 -20.84 3.15 -1.96
CA ARG A 96 -21.44 3.40 -3.29
C ARG A 96 -21.82 2.14 -4.04
N GLY A 97 -21.95 1.02 -3.35
CA GLY A 97 -22.41 -0.27 -3.91
C GLY A 97 -21.37 -1.05 -4.70
N GLN A 98 -20.07 -0.65 -4.65
CA GLN A 98 -19.03 -1.44 -5.31
C GLN A 98 -18.74 -2.72 -4.52
N ARG A 99 -18.80 -3.86 -5.23
CA ARG A 99 -18.55 -5.17 -4.62
C ARG A 99 -17.04 -5.44 -4.53
N LEU A 100 -16.49 -5.29 -3.32
CA LEU A 100 -15.08 -5.48 -3.01
C LEU A 100 -14.93 -6.40 -1.79
N LEU A 101 -13.81 -7.11 -1.71
CA LEU A 101 -13.47 -8.01 -0.61
C LEU A 101 -12.02 -7.75 -0.18
N ALA A 102 -11.84 -7.34 1.06
CA ALA A 102 -10.53 -7.18 1.69
C ALA A 102 -10.06 -8.54 2.25
N LEU A 103 -8.79 -8.88 2.00
CA LEU A 103 -8.18 -10.17 2.34
C LEU A 103 -7.15 -10.06 3.46
N ALA A 104 -6.50 -8.91 3.59
CA ALA A 104 -5.48 -8.64 4.60
C ALA A 104 -5.29 -7.14 4.80
N ASN A 105 -4.78 -6.75 5.97
CA ASN A 105 -4.29 -5.40 6.28
C ASN A 105 -2.80 -5.45 6.63
N LEU A 106 -1.93 -5.07 5.71
CA LEU A 106 -0.48 -5.17 5.86
C LEU A 106 0.12 -4.03 6.70
N ILE A 107 -0.58 -2.90 6.82
CA ILE A 107 -0.16 -1.72 7.57
C ILE A 107 -1.33 -1.25 8.41
N ASP A 108 -1.14 -1.17 9.74
CA ASP A 108 -2.18 -0.85 10.71
C ASP A 108 -2.12 0.59 11.26
N ARG A 109 -1.29 1.43 10.63
CA ARG A 109 -1.11 2.86 10.97
C ARG A 109 -1.14 3.73 9.72
N PRO A 110 -1.68 4.95 9.79
CA PRO A 110 -1.69 5.86 8.65
C PRO A 110 -0.27 6.36 8.33
N LEU A 111 0.28 5.98 7.18
CA LEU A 111 1.58 6.45 6.67
C LEU A 111 1.42 7.68 5.77
N VAL A 112 0.49 8.54 6.09
CA VAL A 112 0.26 9.81 5.39
C VAL A 112 0.85 10.95 6.17
N GLU A 113 1.54 11.85 5.47
CA GLU A 113 2.24 12.97 6.07
C GLU A 113 1.99 14.25 5.27
N LEU A 114 1.91 15.37 5.99
CA LEU A 114 1.83 16.71 5.44
C LEU A 114 3.06 17.49 5.92
N VAL A 115 3.78 18.08 4.97
CA VAL A 115 4.92 18.96 5.23
C VAL A 115 4.62 20.38 4.74
N LEU A 116 5.07 21.38 5.47
CA LEU A 116 5.06 22.78 5.03
C LEU A 116 6.47 23.23 4.72
N ARG A 117 6.62 24.08 3.71
CA ARG A 117 7.86 24.79 3.42
C ARG A 117 8.31 25.55 4.67
N LYS A 118 9.61 25.52 4.96
CA LYS A 118 10.16 26.03 6.21
C LYS A 118 9.80 27.51 6.46
N ASP A 119 9.99 28.38 5.45
CA ASP A 119 9.64 29.80 5.55
C ASP A 119 8.14 30.05 5.77
N VAL A 120 7.27 29.20 5.22
CA VAL A 120 5.81 29.26 5.43
C VAL A 120 5.46 28.85 6.86
N ALA A 121 6.04 27.76 7.36
CA ALA A 121 5.83 27.30 8.72
C ALA A 121 6.26 28.35 9.77
N GLU A 122 7.42 28.97 9.55
CA GLU A 122 7.91 30.07 10.38
C GLU A 122 6.96 31.28 10.34
N ALA A 123 6.51 31.69 9.16
CA ALA A 123 5.63 32.83 8.98
C ALA A 123 4.25 32.65 9.66
N VAL A 124 3.73 31.41 9.74
CA VAL A 124 2.45 31.12 10.42
C VAL A 124 2.63 30.76 11.91
N GLY A 125 3.86 30.80 12.44
CA GLY A 125 4.15 30.53 13.85
C GLY A 125 3.99 29.04 14.24
N PHE A 126 4.18 28.12 13.27
CA PHE A 126 4.08 26.67 13.54
C PHE A 126 5.12 26.22 14.56
N ASN A 127 4.70 25.35 15.48
CA ASN A 127 5.59 24.60 16.37
C ASN A 127 5.04 23.19 16.64
N ASP A 128 5.93 22.27 17.02
CA ASP A 128 5.61 20.84 17.17
C ASP A 128 4.66 20.52 18.33
N ARG A 129 4.44 21.44 19.27
CA ARG A 129 3.56 21.25 20.43
C ARG A 129 2.09 21.51 20.10
N MET A 130 1.81 22.13 18.96
CA MET A 130 0.44 22.40 18.51
C MET A 130 -0.35 21.12 18.31
N SER A 131 -1.59 21.11 18.79
CA SER A 131 -2.58 20.08 18.48
C SER A 131 -2.89 20.04 16.98
N LEU A 132 -3.44 18.92 16.49
CA LEU A 132 -3.81 18.80 15.07
C LEU A 132 -4.83 19.89 14.64
N ALA A 133 -5.74 20.29 15.53
CA ALA A 133 -6.70 21.36 15.28
C ALA A 133 -6.02 22.73 15.15
N GLU A 134 -5.03 23.04 16.01
CA GLU A 134 -4.27 24.29 15.89
C GLU A 134 -3.48 24.31 14.59
N ARG A 135 -2.82 23.21 14.23
CA ARG A 135 -2.13 23.06 12.94
C ARG A 135 -3.09 23.26 11.77
N GLY A 136 -4.28 22.66 11.83
CA GLY A 136 -5.27 22.78 10.76
C GLY A 136 -5.63 24.23 10.44
N ARG A 137 -5.76 25.12 11.44
CA ARG A 137 -6.04 26.56 11.24
C ARG A 137 -4.97 27.28 10.43
N LEU A 138 -3.71 26.81 10.53
CA LEU A 138 -2.58 27.43 9.83
C LEU A 138 -2.58 27.15 8.32
N LEU A 139 -3.42 26.22 7.85
CA LEU A 139 -3.56 25.89 6.42
C LEU A 139 -4.37 26.94 5.63
N LYS A 140 -5.01 27.91 6.32
CA LYS A 140 -5.81 28.94 5.64
C LYS A 140 -5.00 29.70 4.58
N GLY A 141 -5.53 29.75 3.37
CA GLY A 141 -4.93 30.43 2.22
C GLY A 141 -3.71 29.70 1.62
N LYS A 142 -3.33 28.50 2.11
CA LYS A 142 -2.16 27.76 1.62
C LYS A 142 -2.50 26.96 0.38
N THR A 143 -1.48 26.72 -0.45
CA THR A 143 -1.53 25.81 -1.59
C THR A 143 -0.81 24.52 -1.22
N ILE A 144 -1.55 23.42 -1.14
CA ILE A 144 -1.04 22.11 -0.71
C ILE A 144 -1.09 21.13 -1.90
N ALA A 145 0.07 20.60 -2.26
CA ALA A 145 0.14 19.56 -3.27
C ALA A 145 -0.30 18.20 -2.69
N ILE A 146 -1.06 17.44 -3.48
CA ILE A 146 -1.51 16.08 -3.16
C ILE A 146 -1.39 15.19 -4.40
N GLN A 147 -1.27 13.87 -4.20
CA GLN A 147 -1.14 12.93 -5.33
C GLN A 147 -2.44 12.62 -6.07
N GLY A 148 -3.60 13.03 -5.54
CA GLY A 148 -4.88 12.82 -6.24
C GLY A 148 -6.08 13.13 -5.38
N VAL A 149 -7.08 13.74 -6.01
CA VAL A 149 -8.38 14.03 -5.39
C VAL A 149 -9.09 12.72 -5.05
N GLY A 150 -9.71 12.65 -3.88
CA GLY A 150 -10.39 11.45 -3.39
C GLY A 150 -9.46 10.35 -2.83
N SER A 151 -8.14 10.52 -2.88
CA SER A 151 -7.18 9.60 -2.22
C SER A 151 -7.23 9.71 -0.70
N ILE A 152 -6.50 8.82 0.00
CA ILE A 152 -6.27 8.95 1.45
C ILE A 152 -5.51 10.23 1.79
N ILE A 153 -4.60 10.66 0.91
CA ILE A 153 -3.83 11.88 1.10
C ILE A 153 -4.75 13.10 1.10
N HIS A 154 -5.69 13.16 0.16
CA HIS A 154 -6.72 14.20 0.15
C HIS A 154 -7.62 14.13 1.39
N ALA A 155 -8.05 12.94 1.79
CA ALA A 155 -8.86 12.76 3.00
C ALA A 155 -8.12 13.24 4.25
N TRP A 156 -6.82 12.94 4.38
CA TRP A 156 -5.99 13.37 5.49
C TRP A 156 -5.87 14.90 5.56
N GLU A 157 -5.53 15.53 4.45
CA GLU A 157 -5.40 16.98 4.35
C GLU A 157 -6.71 17.68 4.73
N ARG A 158 -7.84 17.23 4.16
CA ARG A 158 -9.18 17.75 4.49
C ARG A 158 -9.52 17.56 5.96
N MET A 159 -9.24 16.39 6.53
CA MET A 159 -9.48 16.12 7.96
C MET A 159 -8.66 17.07 8.84
N VAL A 160 -7.39 17.29 8.54
CA VAL A 160 -6.53 18.23 9.29
C VAL A 160 -7.12 19.65 9.24
N ALA A 161 -7.46 20.13 8.05
CA ALA A 161 -8.05 21.45 7.86
C ALA A 161 -9.43 21.58 8.55
N ASN A 162 -10.31 20.57 8.41
CA ASN A 162 -11.63 20.56 9.05
C ASN A 162 -11.53 20.53 10.58
N ARG A 163 -10.58 19.79 11.17
CA ARG A 163 -10.30 19.83 12.62
C ARG A 163 -9.87 21.23 13.06
N GLY A 164 -9.23 22.00 12.19
CA GLY A 164 -8.91 23.41 12.39
C GLY A 164 -10.09 24.36 12.21
N GLY A 165 -11.27 23.89 11.83
CA GLY A 165 -12.45 24.69 11.57
C GLY A 165 -12.45 25.40 10.21
N LEU A 166 -11.60 24.97 9.27
CA LEU A 166 -11.57 25.51 7.90
C LEU A 166 -12.59 24.81 7.00
N ASP A 167 -13.09 25.56 6.02
CA ASP A 167 -13.73 24.99 4.84
C ASP A 167 -12.65 24.73 3.79
N VAL A 168 -12.33 23.45 3.56
CA VAL A 168 -11.22 23.09 2.67
C VAL A 168 -11.43 23.60 1.25
N GLU A 169 -12.64 23.58 0.74
CA GLU A 169 -12.93 24.04 -0.65
C GLU A 169 -12.73 25.57 -0.80
N ALA A 170 -12.96 26.33 0.27
CA ALA A 170 -12.84 27.79 0.26
C ALA A 170 -11.48 28.27 0.77
N ASP A 171 -10.94 27.59 1.80
CA ASP A 171 -9.82 28.08 2.58
C ASP A 171 -8.45 27.50 2.18
N VAL A 172 -8.40 26.36 1.45
CA VAL A 172 -7.15 25.70 1.07
C VAL A 172 -7.15 25.42 -0.45
N ARG A 173 -6.05 25.72 -1.11
CA ARG A 173 -5.89 25.40 -2.55
C ARG A 173 -5.22 24.04 -2.71
N ILE A 174 -5.88 23.10 -3.34
CA ILE A 174 -5.36 21.77 -3.63
C ILE A 174 -4.68 21.79 -5.01
N ALA A 175 -3.43 21.30 -5.06
CA ALA A 175 -2.64 21.17 -6.28
C ALA A 175 -2.31 19.68 -6.56
N PRO A 176 -3.09 18.97 -7.39
CA PRO A 176 -2.80 17.58 -7.74
C PRO A 176 -1.49 17.47 -8.52
N MET A 177 -0.56 16.62 -8.06
CA MET A 177 0.68 16.31 -8.78
C MET A 177 1.29 14.99 -8.30
N ASP A 178 2.16 14.41 -9.12
CA ASP A 178 2.87 13.18 -8.76
C ASP A 178 3.89 13.41 -7.62
N PRO A 179 4.06 12.46 -6.69
CA PRO A 179 4.96 12.62 -5.55
C PRO A 179 6.38 13.07 -5.88
N PRO A 180 7.06 12.56 -6.94
CA PRO A 180 8.39 13.04 -7.31
C PRO A 180 8.46 14.52 -7.71
N ALA A 181 7.35 15.12 -8.15
CA ALA A 181 7.27 16.52 -8.55
C ALA A 181 7.04 17.48 -7.35
N MET A 182 6.63 16.95 -6.19
CA MET A 182 6.22 17.77 -5.05
C MET A 182 7.37 18.55 -4.42
N LEU A 183 8.53 17.90 -4.20
CA LEU A 183 9.71 18.59 -3.65
C LEU A 183 10.25 19.68 -4.58
N PRO A 184 10.43 19.47 -5.90
CA PRO A 184 10.73 20.55 -6.84
C PRO A 184 9.73 21.71 -6.77
N ALA A 185 8.42 21.43 -6.75
CA ALA A 185 7.38 22.47 -6.65
C ALA A 185 7.45 23.25 -5.33
N LEU A 186 7.80 22.58 -4.22
CA LEU A 186 8.02 23.22 -2.93
C LEU A 186 9.23 24.16 -2.97
N VAL A 187 10.36 23.72 -3.54
CA VAL A 187 11.61 24.49 -3.63
C VAL A 187 11.44 25.73 -4.53
N THR A 188 10.70 25.60 -5.63
CA THR A 188 10.38 26.73 -6.53
C THR A 188 9.26 27.64 -5.99
N LYS A 189 8.74 27.35 -4.79
CA LYS A 189 7.65 28.09 -4.14
C LYS A 189 6.33 28.08 -4.92
N SER A 190 6.13 27.11 -5.79
CA SER A 190 4.86 26.90 -6.51
C SER A 190 3.77 26.37 -5.58
N VAL A 191 4.16 25.73 -4.48
CA VAL A 191 3.26 25.28 -3.41
C VAL A 191 3.83 25.65 -2.03
N ASP A 192 2.95 25.78 -1.05
CA ASP A 192 3.31 26.10 0.34
C ASP A 192 3.66 24.85 1.14
N GLY A 193 3.13 23.72 0.73
CA GLY A 193 3.36 22.42 1.34
C GLY A 193 2.90 21.30 0.43
N PHE A 194 3.10 20.09 0.87
CA PHE A 194 2.52 18.92 0.20
C PHE A 194 2.20 17.80 1.19
N ALA A 195 1.22 17.01 0.83
CA ALA A 195 0.87 15.79 1.54
C ALA A 195 1.08 14.57 0.65
N THR A 196 1.78 13.56 1.16
CA THR A 196 2.00 12.27 0.51
C THR A 196 2.45 11.25 1.55
N SER A 197 2.96 10.10 1.09
CA SER A 197 3.58 9.09 1.95
C SER A 197 5.10 9.10 1.81
N LEU A 198 5.76 8.49 2.81
CA LEU A 198 7.21 8.29 2.80
C LEU A 198 7.65 7.55 1.52
N PRO A 199 8.82 7.86 0.96
CA PRO A 199 9.91 8.66 1.55
C PRO A 199 9.95 10.15 1.13
N PHE A 200 9.03 10.64 0.30
CA PHE A 200 9.09 11.99 -0.28
C PHE A 200 9.02 13.11 0.76
N THR A 201 8.21 12.93 1.80
CA THR A 201 8.12 13.85 2.93
C THR A 201 9.41 13.87 3.75
N THR A 202 9.98 12.69 4.00
CA THR A 202 11.28 12.53 4.66
C THR A 202 12.38 13.27 3.89
N GLU A 203 12.39 13.17 2.56
CA GLU A 203 13.37 13.88 1.72
C GLU A 203 13.28 15.39 1.88
N ALA A 204 12.09 15.97 1.85
CA ALA A 204 11.88 17.39 2.02
C ALA A 204 12.35 17.91 3.38
N VAL A 205 12.11 17.13 4.45
CA VAL A 205 12.54 17.47 5.80
C VAL A 205 14.05 17.35 5.97
N LEU A 206 14.66 16.26 5.53
CA LEU A 206 16.10 16.04 5.63
C LEU A 206 16.92 17.05 4.82
N LYS A 207 16.41 17.48 3.66
CA LYS A 207 17.03 18.54 2.86
C LYS A 207 16.82 19.95 3.43
N GLY A 208 16.11 20.08 4.55
CA GLY A 208 15.83 21.36 5.21
C GLY A 208 14.89 22.28 4.45
N SER A 209 14.19 21.76 3.42
CA SER A 209 13.24 22.54 2.61
C SER A 209 11.87 22.65 3.27
N ALA A 210 11.53 21.72 4.17
CA ALA A 210 10.24 21.65 4.84
C ALA A 210 10.37 21.23 6.31
N VAL A 211 9.28 21.42 7.06
CA VAL A 211 9.06 20.85 8.38
C VAL A 211 7.94 19.82 8.32
N MET A 212 8.00 18.80 9.19
CA MET A 212 6.90 17.86 9.37
C MET A 212 5.74 18.57 10.06
N PHE A 213 4.68 18.84 9.33
CA PHE A 213 3.54 19.60 9.83
C PHE A 213 2.49 18.69 10.49
N ALA A 214 2.17 17.57 9.89
CA ALA A 214 1.25 16.59 10.46
C ALA A 214 1.54 15.18 9.91
N SER A 215 1.79 14.23 10.80
CA SER A 215 1.97 12.82 10.46
C SER A 215 0.80 12.00 11.00
N GLY A 216 0.18 11.19 10.15
CA GLY A 216 -0.91 10.30 10.54
C GLY A 216 -0.52 9.29 11.61
N ASN A 217 0.74 8.87 11.61
CA ASN A 217 1.26 7.92 12.58
C ASN A 217 1.30 8.48 14.02
N ASN A 218 1.52 9.79 14.19
CA ASN A 218 1.76 10.42 15.48
C ASN A 218 0.71 11.47 15.88
N ALA A 219 0.14 12.17 14.91
CA ALA A 219 -0.72 13.31 15.18
C ALA A 219 -2.21 12.96 15.40
N ALA A 220 -2.60 11.71 15.12
CA ALA A 220 -3.98 11.24 15.27
C ALA A 220 -4.05 9.85 15.94
N PRO A 221 -3.65 9.74 17.24
CA PRO A 221 -3.69 8.47 17.97
C PRO A 221 -5.10 7.91 18.14
N ASP A 222 -6.13 8.77 18.05
CA ASP A 222 -7.54 8.41 18.06
C ASP A 222 -8.01 7.64 16.82
N LEU A 223 -7.13 7.45 15.84
CA LEU A 223 -7.37 6.66 14.62
C LEU A 223 -6.68 5.29 14.63
N LEU A 224 -6.13 4.83 15.74
CA LEU A 224 -5.45 3.53 15.81
C LEU A 224 -6.33 2.46 16.49
N PRO A 225 -6.31 1.19 16.00
CA PRO A 225 -5.67 0.71 14.77
C PRO A 225 -6.34 1.24 13.50
N PHE A 226 -5.66 1.16 12.35
CA PHE A 226 -6.15 1.71 11.09
C PHE A 226 -6.05 0.68 9.94
N ALA A 227 -6.99 0.69 9.02
CA ALA A 227 -6.89 -0.11 7.81
C ALA A 227 -6.17 0.71 6.71
N TYR A 228 -4.82 0.67 6.70
CA TYR A 228 -4.03 1.48 5.78
C TYR A 228 -3.49 0.69 4.59
N GLY A 229 -2.97 -0.51 4.81
CA GLY A 229 -2.43 -1.38 3.76
C GLY A 229 -3.37 -2.51 3.39
N LEU A 230 -4.63 -2.23 3.03
CA LEU A 230 -5.60 -3.25 2.66
C LEU A 230 -5.27 -3.89 1.31
N VAL A 231 -5.16 -5.22 1.30
CA VAL A 231 -5.15 -6.05 0.09
C VAL A 231 -6.59 -6.39 -0.25
N TYR A 232 -7.07 -6.01 -1.42
CA TYR A 232 -8.44 -6.31 -1.81
C TYR A 232 -8.62 -6.57 -3.30
N THR A 233 -9.71 -7.26 -3.62
CA THR A 233 -10.11 -7.68 -4.95
C THR A 233 -11.65 -7.67 -5.06
N LYS A 234 -12.20 -8.13 -6.19
CA LYS A 234 -13.64 -8.45 -6.30
C LYS A 234 -13.94 -9.78 -5.62
N PRO A 235 -15.09 -9.95 -4.93
CA PRO A 235 -15.48 -11.24 -4.36
C PRO A 235 -15.43 -12.39 -5.37
N ASP A 236 -15.85 -12.14 -6.61
CA ASP A 236 -15.84 -13.12 -7.70
C ASP A 236 -14.44 -13.67 -8.01
N THR A 237 -13.39 -12.90 -7.80
CA THR A 237 -12.00 -13.37 -7.97
C THR A 237 -11.73 -14.53 -7.01
N CYS A 238 -12.12 -14.40 -5.75
CA CYS A 238 -11.88 -15.44 -4.74
C CYS A 238 -12.86 -16.63 -4.85
N THR A 239 -14.10 -16.42 -5.30
CA THR A 239 -15.04 -17.53 -5.49
C THR A 239 -14.74 -18.36 -6.74
N LYS A 240 -14.33 -17.71 -7.84
CA LYS A 240 -14.06 -18.38 -9.12
C LYS A 240 -12.61 -18.84 -9.26
N GLN A 241 -11.67 -18.16 -8.60
CA GLN A 241 -10.23 -18.40 -8.70
C GLN A 241 -9.58 -18.37 -7.30
N ARG A 242 -10.10 -19.23 -6.40
CA ARG A 242 -9.70 -19.29 -4.98
C ARG A 242 -8.19 -19.35 -4.79
N ASP A 243 -7.50 -20.10 -5.62
CA ASP A 243 -6.05 -20.24 -5.60
C ASP A 243 -5.31 -18.87 -5.74
N LYS A 244 -5.82 -17.96 -6.56
CA LYS A 244 -5.25 -16.60 -6.65
C LYS A 244 -5.28 -15.90 -5.29
N CYS A 245 -6.43 -15.90 -4.62
CA CYS A 245 -6.59 -15.23 -3.33
C CYS A 245 -5.72 -15.86 -2.24
N VAL A 246 -5.70 -17.20 -2.15
CA VAL A 246 -4.87 -17.95 -1.19
C VAL A 246 -3.39 -17.62 -1.38
N ARG A 247 -2.87 -17.78 -2.61
CA ARG A 247 -1.44 -17.64 -2.89
C ARG A 247 -0.98 -16.18 -2.78
N VAL A 248 -1.75 -15.20 -3.29
CA VAL A 248 -1.42 -13.78 -3.18
C VAL A 248 -1.38 -13.36 -1.70
N THR A 249 -2.40 -13.74 -0.91
CA THR A 249 -2.44 -13.38 0.51
C THR A 249 -1.28 -14.03 1.27
N ARG A 250 -0.95 -15.31 1.00
CA ARG A 250 0.16 -16.02 1.63
C ARG A 250 1.51 -15.40 1.30
N ALA A 251 1.75 -15.07 0.02
CA ALA A 251 2.99 -14.40 -0.39
C ALA A 251 3.17 -13.04 0.29
N LEU A 252 2.10 -12.23 0.34
CA LEU A 252 2.12 -10.93 1.01
C LEU A 252 2.26 -11.06 2.53
N ALA A 253 1.62 -12.06 3.16
CA ALA A 253 1.78 -12.37 4.57
C ALA A 253 3.23 -12.71 4.91
N ALA A 254 3.87 -13.58 4.10
CA ALA A 254 5.26 -13.96 4.29
C ALA A 254 6.21 -12.76 4.12
N ALA A 255 5.98 -11.90 3.12
CA ALA A 255 6.75 -10.68 2.92
C ALA A 255 6.56 -9.68 4.08
N ASN A 256 5.32 -9.53 4.56
CA ASN A 256 5.02 -8.65 5.71
C ASN A 256 5.70 -9.16 6.98
N LYS A 257 5.62 -10.46 7.25
CA LYS A 257 6.32 -11.10 8.37
C LYS A 257 7.82 -10.89 8.27
N PHE A 258 8.40 -11.07 7.09
CA PHE A 258 9.83 -10.82 6.84
C PHE A 258 10.22 -9.37 7.18
N ILE A 259 9.40 -8.38 6.80
CA ILE A 259 9.63 -6.97 7.15
C ILE A 259 9.63 -6.76 8.66
N VAL A 260 8.65 -7.33 9.37
CA VAL A 260 8.50 -7.19 10.83
C VAL A 260 9.67 -7.85 11.59
N GLU A 261 10.07 -9.05 11.16
CA GLU A 261 11.10 -9.83 11.86
C GLU A 261 12.52 -9.43 11.46
N LYS A 262 12.72 -8.95 10.22
CA LYS A 262 14.03 -8.68 9.61
C LYS A 262 14.09 -7.32 8.89
N PRO A 263 13.77 -6.21 9.58
CA PRO A 263 13.65 -4.90 8.94
C PRO A 263 14.94 -4.41 8.28
N ALA A 264 16.11 -4.83 8.78
CA ALA A 264 17.39 -4.47 8.18
C ALA A 264 17.64 -5.21 6.84
N GLU A 265 17.27 -6.50 6.76
CA GLU A 265 17.36 -7.28 5.52
C GLU A 265 16.35 -6.76 4.48
N ALA A 266 15.14 -6.42 4.92
CA ALA A 266 14.12 -5.82 4.07
C ALA A 266 14.59 -4.46 3.50
N LEU A 267 15.23 -3.61 4.31
CA LEU A 267 15.82 -2.36 3.84
C LEU A 267 16.89 -2.61 2.77
N ALA A 268 17.74 -3.62 2.94
CA ALA A 268 18.78 -3.94 1.96
C ALA A 268 18.20 -4.31 0.58
N ILE A 269 17.04 -4.96 0.56
CA ILE A 269 16.30 -5.27 -0.68
C ILE A 269 15.72 -3.97 -1.28
N LEU A 270 15.04 -3.16 -0.46
CA LEU A 270 14.45 -1.89 -0.92
C LEU A 270 15.49 -0.90 -1.44
N LYS A 271 16.70 -0.89 -0.88
CA LYS A 271 17.83 -0.07 -1.37
C LYS A 271 18.21 -0.37 -2.82
N LYS A 272 18.07 -1.62 -3.25
CA LYS A 272 18.33 -2.02 -4.64
C LYS A 272 17.18 -1.57 -5.57
N ARG A 273 15.94 -1.64 -5.09
CA ARG A 273 14.75 -1.22 -5.85
C ARG A 273 14.67 0.31 -6.00
N PHE A 274 15.06 1.03 -4.97
CA PHE A 274 15.07 2.49 -4.93
C PHE A 274 16.51 3.05 -5.09
N ASP A 275 17.28 2.49 -6.02
CA ASP A 275 18.70 2.80 -6.24
C ASP A 275 18.97 4.27 -6.61
N LYS A 276 17.99 4.92 -7.25
CA LYS A 276 18.04 6.34 -7.63
C LYS A 276 17.71 7.30 -6.49
N MET A 277 17.21 6.80 -5.37
CA MET A 277 16.88 7.59 -4.20
C MET A 277 18.11 7.76 -3.29
N ASP A 278 18.20 8.89 -2.62
CA ASP A 278 19.18 9.07 -1.55
C ASP A 278 19.01 7.99 -0.49
N GLN A 279 20.05 7.20 -0.28
CA GLN A 279 20.02 6.03 0.59
C GLN A 279 19.87 6.39 2.08
N ALA A 280 20.26 7.62 2.48
CA ALA A 280 20.05 8.13 3.82
C ALA A 280 18.56 8.48 4.03
N VAL A 281 17.94 9.11 3.04
CA VAL A 281 16.48 9.40 3.02
C VAL A 281 15.69 8.10 3.12
N LEU A 282 16.04 7.09 2.32
CA LEU A 282 15.37 5.80 2.34
C LEU A 282 15.49 5.11 3.70
N ALA A 283 16.70 5.13 4.30
CA ALA A 283 16.94 4.52 5.59
C ALA A 283 16.17 5.23 6.72
N GLU A 284 16.09 6.57 6.69
CA GLU A 284 15.32 7.33 7.67
C GLU A 284 13.83 7.05 7.56
N ALA A 285 13.28 7.12 6.35
CA ALA A 285 11.87 6.80 6.09
C ALA A 285 11.51 5.37 6.54
N TRP A 286 12.41 4.42 6.32
CA TRP A 286 12.21 3.02 6.69
C TRP A 286 12.04 2.79 8.19
N LYS A 287 12.61 3.61 9.06
CA LYS A 287 12.41 3.51 10.51
C LYS A 287 10.94 3.59 10.89
N THR A 288 10.21 4.53 10.29
CA THR A 288 8.76 4.70 10.51
C THR A 288 7.96 3.61 9.81
N VAL A 289 8.27 3.35 8.53
CA VAL A 289 7.49 2.41 7.71
C VAL A 289 7.58 0.99 8.26
N SER A 290 8.77 0.50 8.59
CA SER A 290 8.94 -0.88 9.10
C SER A 290 8.17 -1.14 10.39
N GLN A 291 8.07 -0.15 11.27
CA GLN A 291 7.31 -0.23 12.53
C GLN A 291 5.78 -0.13 12.34
N SER A 292 5.33 0.28 11.16
CA SER A 292 3.91 0.43 10.82
C SER A 292 3.32 -0.81 10.16
N HIS A 293 4.16 -1.81 9.84
CA HIS A 293 3.69 -3.10 9.33
C HIS A 293 2.98 -3.89 10.42
N ALA A 294 1.79 -4.37 10.11
CA ALA A 294 0.95 -5.11 11.03
C ALA A 294 1.61 -6.45 11.41
N LYS A 295 1.65 -6.76 12.70
CA LYS A 295 2.09 -8.07 13.20
C LYS A 295 1.03 -9.14 12.94
N ASP A 296 -0.23 -8.77 13.00
CA ASP A 296 -1.38 -9.57 12.60
C ASP A 296 -2.05 -8.85 11.42
N ILE A 297 -2.04 -9.49 10.27
CA ILE A 297 -2.55 -8.91 9.02
C ILE A 297 -4.05 -9.11 8.82
N ARG A 298 -4.78 -9.62 9.82
CA ARG A 298 -6.24 -9.71 9.73
C ARG A 298 -6.86 -8.33 9.66
N VAL A 299 -7.90 -8.21 8.86
CA VAL A 299 -8.71 -6.99 8.81
C VAL A 299 -9.56 -6.93 10.08
N THR A 300 -9.61 -5.77 10.73
CA THR A 300 -10.36 -5.60 11.99
C THR A 300 -11.46 -4.56 11.84
N VAL A 301 -12.59 -4.79 12.51
CA VAL A 301 -13.71 -3.82 12.55
C VAL A 301 -13.23 -2.46 13.09
N PRO A 302 -12.49 -2.36 14.20
CA PRO A 302 -11.98 -1.05 14.67
C PRO A 302 -11.12 -0.33 13.62
N GLY A 303 -10.27 -1.07 12.86
CA GLY A 303 -9.46 -0.47 11.80
C GLY A 303 -10.30 0.08 10.64
N LEU A 304 -11.41 -0.59 10.30
CA LEU A 304 -12.37 -0.10 9.31
C LEU A 304 -13.17 1.09 9.84
N ASP A 305 -13.63 1.07 11.10
CA ASP A 305 -14.33 2.19 11.73
C ASP A 305 -13.49 3.46 11.70
N HIS A 306 -12.24 3.41 12.14
CA HIS A 306 -11.33 4.55 12.10
C HIS A 306 -11.08 5.03 10.66
N SER A 307 -11.02 4.11 9.70
CA SER A 307 -10.89 4.45 8.28
C SER A 307 -12.14 5.16 7.76
N GLN A 308 -13.35 4.74 8.17
CA GLN A 308 -14.60 5.41 7.82
C GLN A 308 -14.67 6.79 8.47
N LYS A 309 -14.28 6.91 9.76
CA LYS A 309 -14.20 8.17 10.49
C LYS A 309 -13.38 9.23 9.74
N VAL A 310 -12.24 8.87 9.20
CA VAL A 310 -11.42 9.77 8.36
C VAL A 310 -12.21 10.28 7.14
N SER A 311 -12.96 9.39 6.47
CA SER A 311 -13.78 9.79 5.31
C SER A 311 -14.91 10.73 5.67
N LEU A 312 -15.54 10.51 6.85
CA LEU A 312 -16.61 11.38 7.39
C LEU A 312 -16.06 12.75 7.81
N GLU A 313 -14.98 12.78 8.59
CA GLU A 313 -14.34 14.03 9.02
C GLU A 313 -13.79 14.83 7.84
N ALA A 314 -13.31 14.16 6.80
CA ALA A 314 -12.88 14.78 5.55
C ALA A 314 -14.04 15.28 4.67
N LYS A 315 -15.29 14.99 5.05
CA LYS A 315 -16.49 15.27 4.24
C LYS A 315 -16.42 14.67 2.83
N LEU A 316 -15.74 13.53 2.68
CA LEU A 316 -15.68 12.75 1.44
C LEU A 316 -16.68 11.58 1.42
N LEU A 317 -17.29 11.30 2.56
CA LEU A 317 -18.41 10.37 2.74
C LEU A 317 -19.49 11.12 3.51
N PRO A 318 -20.68 11.32 2.92
CA PRO A 318 -21.82 11.89 3.64
C PRO A 318 -22.26 10.99 4.81
N PRO A 319 -22.67 11.52 5.96
CA PRO A 319 -23.08 10.71 7.11
C PRO A 319 -24.19 9.69 6.80
N ASN A 320 -25.11 10.02 5.92
CA ASN A 320 -26.20 9.13 5.49
C ASN A 320 -25.76 8.02 4.54
N GLU A 321 -24.55 8.08 3.99
CA GLU A 321 -23.92 7.02 3.19
C GLU A 321 -22.95 6.16 4.02
N ALA A 322 -22.75 6.47 5.31
CA ALA A 322 -21.87 5.71 6.17
C ALA A 322 -22.37 4.25 6.31
N LEU A 323 -21.44 3.31 6.22
CA LEU A 323 -21.75 1.90 6.41
C LEU A 323 -22.03 1.63 7.88
N THR A 324 -23.14 0.97 8.16
CA THR A 324 -23.56 0.56 9.52
C THR A 324 -23.02 -0.82 9.90
N SER A 325 -22.59 -1.61 8.92
CA SER A 325 -21.90 -2.89 9.10
C SER A 325 -20.83 -3.05 8.02
N PHE A 326 -19.79 -3.82 8.34
CA PHE A 326 -18.74 -4.23 7.39
C PHE A 326 -18.87 -5.71 7.00
N ASP A 327 -19.99 -6.34 7.27
CA ASP A 327 -20.24 -7.74 6.94
C ASP A 327 -20.10 -7.98 5.42
N GLY A 328 -19.37 -9.03 5.07
CA GLY A 328 -19.10 -9.38 3.67
C GLY A 328 -18.09 -8.47 2.95
N LEU A 329 -17.53 -7.46 3.60
CA LEU A 329 -16.50 -6.61 3.02
C LEU A 329 -15.08 -7.15 3.25
N PHE A 330 -14.88 -8.06 4.18
CA PHE A 330 -13.57 -8.67 4.44
C PHE A 330 -13.70 -10.12 4.85
N THR A 331 -12.59 -10.84 4.79
CA THR A 331 -12.46 -12.22 5.26
C THR A 331 -11.06 -12.46 5.80
N ASP A 332 -10.91 -13.31 6.81
CA ASP A 332 -9.64 -13.80 7.32
C ASP A 332 -9.32 -15.24 6.84
N GLU A 333 -10.15 -15.79 5.97
CA GLU A 333 -10.05 -17.17 5.47
C GLU A 333 -8.69 -17.48 4.85
N PHE A 334 -8.05 -16.47 4.24
CA PHE A 334 -6.79 -16.61 3.50
C PHE A 334 -5.54 -16.26 4.33
N VAL A 335 -5.71 -15.80 5.57
CA VAL A 335 -4.63 -15.35 6.47
C VAL A 335 -4.11 -16.48 7.38
N ARG A 336 -4.72 -17.68 7.30
CA ARG A 336 -4.41 -18.84 8.14
C ARG A 336 -3.15 -19.59 7.68
#